data_00436233b1e4ed1608deb85a6f960938
#
_entry.id   00436233b1e4ed1608deb85a6f960938
#
_cell.length_a   1.000
_cell.length_b   1.000
_cell.length_c   1.000
_cell.angle_alpha   90.00
_cell.angle_beta   90.00
_cell.angle_gamma   90.00
#
_symmetry.space_group_name_H-M   'P 1'
#
loop_
_entity.id
_entity.type
_entity.pdbx_description
1 polymer ?
#
loop_
_entity_poly.entity_id
_entity_poly.type
_entity_poly.pdbx_seq_one_letter_code
_entity_poly.pdbx_strand_id
1 'polypeptide(L)'
;EMCIRDSDSDDQKTLMREVCKLLQVDTKMFRERALLSEISKAKDELVTPQEYRMRAEGDYSRKKIAEVYEEYEKQLRSNNALDFDDLLFKTVQLFQTQKDVLEYYQERFRYIMVDEYQDTNTVQFELICLLASKYRNLCVVGDDDQSIYKFRGANIKNILDFEHVFEDTKVIKLEQNYRSTGNILNAANAVIRNNQGRKDKTLWTENEDGDMIQLRQFDSAYDEADYIVSDIKDKVNSGKREYKDFAILYRTNAQSRIFEEKMVVSNVPYKICLLYTSPS
;
A
#
# COMPACT_ATOMS: atom_id res chain seq x y z
N GLU A 1 4.02 33.91 -6.42
CA GLU A 1 4.12 32.50 -5.99
C GLU A 1 2.73 32.03 -5.58
N MET A 2 2.12 31.14 -6.36
CA MET A 2 0.89 30.46 -5.95
C MET A 2 1.30 29.35 -4.97
N CYS A 3 1.02 29.54 -3.70
CA CYS A 3 1.15 28.44 -2.73
C CYS A 3 -0.02 27.49 -2.95
N ILE A 4 0.22 26.34 -3.54
CA ILE A 4 -0.73 25.22 -3.56
C ILE A 4 -0.69 24.63 -2.15
N ARG A 5 -1.87 24.51 -1.51
CA ARG A 5 -2.01 23.88 -0.21
C ARG A 5 -2.33 22.39 -0.41
N ASP A 6 -1.55 21.52 0.20
CA ASP A 6 -1.91 20.12 0.35
C ASP A 6 -2.99 19.98 1.44
N SER A 7 -4.06 19.29 1.09
CA SER A 7 -5.16 19.00 2.01
C SER A 7 -4.90 17.68 2.71
N ASP A 8 -4.79 17.72 4.03
CA ASP A 8 -4.68 16.50 4.84
C ASP A 8 -6.03 15.75 4.93
N SER A 9 -6.02 14.60 5.60
CA SER A 9 -7.21 13.76 5.73
C SER A 9 -8.38 14.44 6.45
N ASP A 10 -8.13 15.41 7.32
CA ASP A 10 -9.17 16.11 8.06
C ASP A 10 -9.71 17.29 7.26
N ASP A 11 -8.86 17.97 6.49
CA ASP A 11 -9.25 18.95 5.49
C ASP A 11 -10.16 18.31 4.42
N GLN A 12 -9.77 17.15 3.89
CA GLN A 12 -10.58 16.39 2.92
C GLN A 12 -11.97 16.02 3.46
N LYS A 13 -12.04 15.55 4.71
CA LYS A 13 -13.32 15.24 5.36
C LYS A 13 -14.18 16.50 5.54
N THR A 14 -13.57 17.60 5.90
CA THR A 14 -14.25 18.89 6.08
C THR A 14 -14.83 19.36 4.75
N LEU A 15 -14.01 19.37 3.70
CA LEU A 15 -14.44 19.72 2.35
C LEU A 15 -15.57 18.80 1.85
N MET A 16 -15.46 17.49 2.08
CA MET A 16 -16.49 16.53 1.69
C MET A 16 -17.83 16.79 2.39
N ARG A 17 -17.83 17.19 3.69
CA ARG A 17 -19.06 17.59 4.39
C ARG A 17 -19.69 18.82 3.76
N GLU A 18 -18.88 19.81 3.37
CA GLU A 18 -19.37 21.02 2.69
C GLU A 18 -19.99 20.68 1.34
N VAL A 19 -19.34 19.82 0.55
CA VAL A 19 -19.85 19.33 -0.73
C VAL A 19 -21.15 18.56 -0.55
N CYS A 20 -21.22 17.63 0.41
CA CYS A 20 -22.45 16.90 0.70
C CYS A 20 -23.61 17.82 1.11
N LYS A 21 -23.33 18.85 1.91
CA LYS A 21 -24.32 19.85 2.31
C LYS A 21 -24.80 20.68 1.12
N LEU A 22 -23.87 21.14 0.26
CA LEU A 22 -24.18 21.92 -0.94
C LEU A 22 -25.08 21.15 -1.91
N LEU A 23 -24.76 19.88 -2.16
CA LEU A 23 -25.49 19.01 -3.10
C LEU A 23 -26.69 18.29 -2.44
N GLN A 24 -27.01 18.59 -1.18
CA GLN A 24 -28.09 17.97 -0.40
C GLN A 24 -28.02 16.43 -0.46
N VAL A 25 -26.80 15.89 -0.31
CA VAL A 25 -26.57 14.44 -0.31
C VAL A 25 -27.08 13.83 1.00
N ASP A 26 -27.85 12.75 0.91
CA ASP A 26 -28.22 11.98 2.08
C ASP A 26 -27.01 11.21 2.63
N THR A 27 -26.38 11.74 3.68
CA THR A 27 -25.18 11.15 4.30
C THR A 27 -25.44 9.83 5.03
N LYS A 28 -26.71 9.46 5.25
CA LYS A 28 -27.06 8.11 5.75
C LYS A 28 -26.87 7.06 4.67
N MET A 29 -27.21 7.41 3.43
CA MET A 29 -27.07 6.55 2.27
C MET A 29 -25.64 6.64 1.67
N PHE A 30 -25.09 7.84 1.61
CA PHE A 30 -23.75 8.12 1.05
C PHE A 30 -22.83 8.65 2.15
N ARG A 31 -22.15 7.76 2.85
CA ARG A 31 -21.24 8.15 3.93
C ARG A 31 -20.03 8.89 3.37
N GLU A 32 -19.63 10.00 3.97
CA GLU A 32 -18.52 10.86 3.57
C GLU A 32 -17.24 10.06 3.29
N ARG A 33 -16.90 9.12 4.18
CA ARG A 33 -15.72 8.25 4.02
C ARG A 33 -15.81 7.34 2.79
N ALA A 34 -17.00 6.85 2.47
CA ALA A 34 -17.21 6.01 1.29
C ALA A 34 -17.08 6.83 0.01
N LEU A 35 -17.60 8.06 0.00
CA LEU A 35 -17.45 8.99 -1.13
C LEU A 35 -15.98 9.33 -1.38
N LEU A 36 -15.22 9.70 -0.35
CA LEU A 36 -13.78 9.94 -0.46
C LEU A 36 -13.02 8.72 -0.98
N SER A 37 -13.37 7.52 -0.48
CA SER A 37 -12.73 6.27 -0.92
C SER A 37 -13.01 5.97 -2.39
N GLU A 38 -14.23 6.24 -2.90
CA GLU A 38 -14.55 6.05 -4.32
C GLU A 38 -13.86 7.07 -5.21
N ILE A 39 -13.72 8.33 -4.76
CA ILE A 39 -12.98 9.37 -5.49
C ILE A 39 -11.49 9.03 -5.53
N SER A 40 -10.90 8.65 -4.40
CA SER A 40 -9.50 8.21 -4.31
C SER A 40 -9.23 7.05 -5.28
N LYS A 41 -10.10 6.03 -5.28
CA LYS A 41 -10.00 4.91 -6.20
C LYS A 41 -10.10 5.34 -7.67
N ALA A 42 -11.00 6.28 -7.99
CA ALA A 42 -11.11 6.81 -9.35
C ALA A 42 -9.82 7.54 -9.78
N LYS A 43 -9.22 8.35 -8.88
CA LYS A 43 -7.93 9.01 -9.14
C LYS A 43 -6.80 8.00 -9.31
N ASP A 44 -6.74 6.95 -8.49
CA ASP A 44 -5.77 5.86 -8.60
C ASP A 44 -5.86 5.11 -9.95
N GLU A 45 -7.05 5.05 -10.54
CA GLU A 45 -7.33 4.46 -11.84
C GLU A 45 -7.24 5.47 -13.00
N LEU A 46 -6.78 6.70 -12.76
CA LEU A 46 -6.73 7.81 -13.73
C LEU A 46 -8.08 8.18 -14.33
N VAL A 47 -9.17 7.98 -13.61
CA VAL A 47 -10.52 8.29 -14.04
C VAL A 47 -10.89 9.71 -13.61
N THR A 48 -11.09 10.59 -14.60
CA THR A 48 -11.55 11.96 -14.37
C THR A 48 -13.01 11.99 -13.91
N PRO A 49 -13.51 13.08 -13.27
CA PRO A 49 -14.92 13.24 -12.94
C PRO A 49 -15.85 13.04 -14.14
N GLN A 50 -15.46 13.53 -15.31
CA GLN A 50 -16.23 13.39 -16.55
C GLN A 50 -16.31 11.93 -17.03
N GLU A 51 -15.19 11.22 -17.00
CA GLU A 51 -15.14 9.79 -17.34
C GLU A 51 -15.92 8.95 -16.32
N TYR A 52 -15.81 9.28 -15.03
CA TYR A 52 -16.60 8.61 -13.99
C TYR A 52 -18.09 8.78 -14.24
N ARG A 53 -18.53 9.99 -14.62
CA ARG A 53 -19.92 10.29 -14.98
C ARG A 53 -20.40 9.46 -16.18
N MET A 54 -19.58 9.34 -17.23
CA MET A 54 -19.89 8.51 -18.38
C MET A 54 -20.05 7.03 -18.00
N ARG A 55 -19.17 6.52 -17.14
CA ARG A 55 -19.24 5.14 -16.64
C ARG A 55 -20.42 4.89 -15.67
N ALA A 56 -21.02 5.94 -15.14
CA ALA A 56 -22.13 5.90 -14.20
C ALA A 56 -23.52 5.80 -14.90
N GLU A 57 -23.60 5.74 -16.24
CA GLU A 57 -24.86 5.65 -16.96
C GLU A 57 -25.68 4.42 -16.50
N GLY A 58 -26.95 4.66 -16.15
CA GLY A 58 -27.86 3.60 -15.68
C GLY A 58 -27.83 3.34 -14.16
N ASP A 59 -26.86 3.83 -13.41
CA ASP A 59 -26.73 3.62 -11.97
C ASP A 59 -26.92 4.93 -11.19
N TYR A 60 -28.01 5.02 -10.44
CA TYR A 60 -28.33 6.21 -9.64
C TYR A 60 -27.25 6.54 -8.60
N SER A 61 -26.73 5.52 -7.90
CA SER A 61 -25.73 5.72 -6.87
C SER A 61 -24.42 6.24 -7.46
N ARG A 62 -23.97 5.66 -8.57
CA ARG A 62 -22.77 6.12 -9.27
C ARG A 62 -22.94 7.52 -9.87
N LYS A 63 -24.12 7.86 -10.40
CA LYS A 63 -24.42 9.23 -10.86
C LYS A 63 -24.29 10.24 -9.74
N LYS A 64 -24.80 9.89 -8.55
CA LYS A 64 -24.68 10.76 -7.37
C LYS A 64 -23.23 10.93 -6.92
N ILE A 65 -22.44 9.86 -6.95
CA ILE A 65 -21.00 9.93 -6.66
C ILE A 65 -20.28 10.79 -7.71
N ALA A 66 -20.64 10.70 -8.99
CA ALA A 66 -20.09 11.55 -10.06
C ALA A 66 -20.33 13.04 -9.80
N GLU A 67 -21.56 13.41 -9.39
CA GLU A 67 -21.89 14.80 -9.01
C GLU A 67 -21.05 15.29 -7.84
N VAL A 68 -20.87 14.44 -6.83
CA VAL A 68 -20.04 14.74 -5.66
C VAL A 68 -18.57 14.89 -6.07
N TYR A 69 -18.05 14.02 -6.93
CA TYR A 69 -16.67 14.07 -7.41
C TYR A 69 -16.41 15.36 -8.22
N GLU A 70 -17.32 15.72 -9.14
CA GLU A 70 -17.20 16.98 -9.89
C GLU A 70 -17.17 18.21 -8.98
N GLU A 71 -18.07 18.29 -7.99
CA GLU A 71 -18.11 19.42 -7.07
C GLU A 71 -16.90 19.43 -6.11
N TYR A 72 -16.44 18.25 -5.64
CA TYR A 72 -15.25 18.11 -4.80
C TYR A 72 -14.01 18.66 -5.52
N GLU A 73 -13.77 18.27 -6.77
CA GLU A 73 -12.67 18.78 -7.60
C GLU A 73 -12.77 20.28 -7.85
N LYS A 74 -13.98 20.79 -8.05
CA LYS A 74 -14.23 22.22 -8.24
C LYS A 74 -13.90 23.00 -6.96
N GLN A 75 -14.26 22.49 -5.79
CA GLN A 75 -13.96 23.11 -4.50
C GLN A 75 -12.46 23.06 -4.18
N LEU A 76 -11.78 21.96 -4.43
CA LEU A 76 -10.31 21.89 -4.32
C LEU A 76 -9.67 22.98 -5.19
N ARG A 77 -10.08 23.09 -6.44
CA ARG A 77 -9.54 24.10 -7.37
C ARG A 77 -9.84 25.53 -6.92
N SER A 78 -11.04 25.83 -6.43
CA SER A 78 -11.41 27.16 -5.95
C SER A 78 -10.64 27.55 -4.68
N ASN A 79 -10.26 26.58 -3.87
CA ASN A 79 -9.44 26.77 -2.67
C ASN A 79 -7.93 26.76 -2.98
N ASN A 80 -7.54 26.63 -4.26
CA ASN A 80 -6.15 26.45 -4.68
C ASN A 80 -5.44 25.32 -3.91
N ALA A 81 -6.15 24.19 -3.74
CA ALA A 81 -5.72 23.04 -2.98
C ALA A 81 -5.66 21.80 -3.85
N LEU A 82 -4.79 20.87 -3.47
CA LEU A 82 -4.72 19.50 -3.99
C LEU A 82 -4.89 18.54 -2.81
N ASP A 83 -5.56 17.43 -3.04
CA ASP A 83 -5.51 16.33 -2.09
C ASP A 83 -4.30 15.42 -2.39
N PHE A 84 -4.08 14.43 -1.54
CA PHE A 84 -2.93 13.55 -1.66
C PHE A 84 -2.91 12.77 -2.99
N ASP A 85 -4.07 12.30 -3.45
CA ASP A 85 -4.18 11.55 -4.70
C ASP A 85 -3.91 12.45 -5.92
N ASP A 86 -4.25 13.74 -5.83
CA ASP A 86 -3.98 14.73 -6.87
C ASP A 86 -2.48 14.92 -7.15
N LEU A 87 -1.60 14.70 -6.18
CA LEU A 87 -0.16 14.83 -6.37
C LEU A 87 0.35 13.93 -7.50
N LEU A 88 -0.17 12.71 -7.58
CA LEU A 88 0.16 11.79 -8.67
C LEU A 88 -0.74 12.02 -9.89
N PHE A 89 -2.04 12.09 -9.68
CA PHE A 89 -3.03 12.24 -10.76
C PHE A 89 -2.76 13.47 -11.63
N LYS A 90 -2.56 14.64 -11.01
CA LYS A 90 -2.27 15.88 -11.75
C LYS A 90 -0.87 15.90 -12.36
N THR A 91 0.11 15.23 -11.73
CA THR A 91 1.43 15.07 -12.34
C THR A 91 1.37 14.27 -13.62
N VAL A 92 0.64 13.16 -13.62
CA VAL A 92 0.43 12.37 -14.85
C VAL A 92 -0.29 13.20 -15.91
N GLN A 93 -1.37 13.90 -15.56
CA GLN A 93 -2.07 14.80 -16.50
C GLN A 93 -1.14 15.90 -17.07
N LEU A 94 -0.29 16.48 -16.22
CA LEU A 94 0.68 17.49 -16.64
C LEU A 94 1.65 16.91 -17.67
N PHE A 95 2.21 15.74 -17.40
CA PHE A 95 3.15 15.09 -18.32
C PHE A 95 2.51 14.65 -19.63
N GLN A 96 1.25 14.23 -19.61
CA GLN A 96 0.51 13.88 -20.83
C GLN A 96 0.18 15.10 -21.70
N THR A 97 -0.02 16.28 -21.08
CA THR A 97 -0.44 17.50 -21.79
C THR A 97 0.69 18.47 -22.11
N GLN A 98 1.76 18.51 -21.30
CA GLN A 98 2.88 19.41 -21.42
C GLN A 98 4.18 18.65 -21.70
N LYS A 99 4.49 18.48 -22.98
CA LYS A 99 5.63 17.68 -23.44
C LYS A 99 6.97 18.24 -22.98
N ASP A 100 7.12 19.54 -22.97
CA ASP A 100 8.33 20.24 -22.53
C ASP A 100 8.63 19.97 -21.05
N VAL A 101 7.60 19.93 -20.21
CA VAL A 101 7.74 19.57 -18.80
C VAL A 101 8.17 18.11 -18.66
N LEU A 102 7.51 17.20 -19.37
CA LEU A 102 7.89 15.79 -19.38
C LEU A 102 9.35 15.60 -19.81
N GLU A 103 9.76 16.22 -20.93
CA GLU A 103 11.13 16.14 -21.44
C GLU A 103 12.15 16.63 -20.42
N TYR A 104 11.87 17.73 -19.72
CA TYR A 104 12.73 18.24 -18.66
C TYR A 104 12.98 17.18 -17.57
N TYR A 105 11.93 16.52 -17.10
CA TYR A 105 12.07 15.48 -16.08
C TYR A 105 12.71 14.20 -16.61
N GLN A 106 12.47 13.82 -17.85
CA GLN A 106 13.15 12.70 -18.51
C GLN A 106 14.67 12.92 -18.64
N GLU A 107 15.09 14.16 -18.95
CA GLU A 107 16.51 14.51 -18.96
C GLU A 107 17.14 14.46 -17.58
N ARG A 108 16.39 14.81 -16.55
CA ARG A 108 16.85 14.78 -15.17
C ARG A 108 16.91 13.36 -14.60
N PHE A 109 15.96 12.51 -14.95
CA PHE A 109 15.82 11.14 -14.45
C PHE A 109 16.13 10.11 -15.55
N ARG A 110 17.39 10.02 -15.95
CA ARG A 110 17.84 9.11 -17.02
C ARG A 110 17.87 7.64 -16.60
N TYR A 111 17.92 7.36 -15.31
CA TYR A 111 17.86 6.04 -14.70
C TYR A 111 16.77 6.05 -13.64
N ILE A 112 15.87 5.11 -13.71
CA ILE A 112 14.74 4.99 -12.81
C ILE A 112 14.80 3.61 -12.17
N MET A 113 14.74 3.57 -10.83
CA MET A 113 14.68 2.34 -10.06
C MET A 113 13.46 2.39 -9.17
N VAL A 114 12.63 1.35 -9.22
CA VAL A 114 11.40 1.24 -8.44
C VAL A 114 11.45 -0.01 -7.59
N ASP A 115 11.33 0.16 -6.29
CA ASP A 115 11.24 -0.92 -5.33
C ASP A 115 9.77 -1.22 -4.97
N GLU A 116 9.51 -2.40 -4.42
CA GLU A 116 8.17 -2.88 -4.05
C GLU A 116 7.14 -2.72 -5.19
N TYR A 117 7.57 -3.00 -6.42
CA TYR A 117 6.81 -2.71 -7.63
C TYR A 117 5.44 -3.41 -7.68
N GLN A 118 5.26 -4.54 -6.99
CA GLN A 118 3.99 -5.26 -6.87
C GLN A 118 2.89 -4.45 -6.17
N ASP A 119 3.26 -3.42 -5.41
CA ASP A 119 2.33 -2.58 -4.66
C ASP A 119 1.94 -1.29 -5.39
N THR A 120 2.42 -1.12 -6.63
CA THR A 120 2.08 0.06 -7.45
C THR A 120 0.63 0.01 -7.95
N ASN A 121 -0.04 1.18 -7.93
CA ASN A 121 -1.35 1.37 -8.57
C ASN A 121 -1.22 1.84 -10.02
N THR A 122 -2.35 2.05 -10.71
CA THR A 122 -2.36 2.42 -12.13
C THR A 122 -1.73 3.80 -12.37
N VAL A 123 -1.99 4.80 -11.52
CA VAL A 123 -1.43 6.14 -11.70
C VAL A 123 0.08 6.15 -11.51
N GLN A 124 0.59 5.38 -10.55
CA GLN A 124 2.03 5.23 -10.33
C GLN A 124 2.70 4.51 -11.51
N PHE A 125 2.08 3.45 -12.01
CA PHE A 125 2.54 2.76 -13.20
C PHE A 125 2.66 3.70 -14.41
N GLU A 126 1.61 4.49 -14.70
CA GLU A 126 1.60 5.44 -15.82
C GLU A 126 2.68 6.51 -15.66
N LEU A 127 2.87 7.04 -14.44
CA LEU A 127 3.93 7.99 -14.14
C LEU A 127 5.33 7.41 -14.47
N ILE A 128 5.58 6.17 -14.06
CA ILE A 128 6.84 5.46 -14.33
C ILE A 128 7.02 5.29 -15.84
N CYS A 129 5.97 4.86 -16.56
CA CYS A 129 6.00 4.69 -18.01
C CYS A 129 6.33 5.99 -18.74
N LEU A 130 5.68 7.10 -18.36
CA LEU A 130 5.95 8.41 -18.96
C LEU A 130 7.40 8.86 -18.74
N LEU A 131 7.90 8.77 -17.52
CA LEU A 131 9.26 9.16 -17.19
C LEU A 131 10.30 8.25 -17.88
N ALA A 132 10.06 6.95 -17.94
CA ALA A 132 11.00 5.99 -18.52
C ALA A 132 10.98 5.97 -20.05
N SER A 133 9.95 6.51 -20.71
CA SER A 133 9.71 6.32 -22.15
C SER A 133 10.84 6.79 -23.06
N LYS A 134 11.62 7.80 -22.66
CA LYS A 134 12.71 8.36 -23.47
C LYS A 134 13.97 7.49 -23.46
N TYR A 135 14.47 7.13 -22.29
CA TYR A 135 15.74 6.44 -22.12
C TYR A 135 15.59 4.93 -21.89
N ARG A 136 14.44 4.47 -21.47
CA ARG A 136 14.13 3.07 -21.16
C ARG A 136 15.09 2.42 -20.13
N ASN A 137 15.84 3.22 -19.38
CA ASN A 137 16.70 2.77 -18.29
C ASN A 137 15.87 2.59 -17.02
N LEU A 138 15.01 1.60 -17.02
CA LEU A 138 14.10 1.27 -15.93
C LEU A 138 14.50 -0.06 -15.30
N CYS A 139 14.66 -0.06 -13.97
CA CYS A 139 14.83 -1.25 -13.16
C CYS A 139 13.71 -1.29 -12.14
N VAL A 140 12.94 -2.38 -12.12
CA VAL A 140 11.92 -2.60 -11.11
C VAL A 140 12.29 -3.81 -10.27
N VAL A 141 12.09 -3.71 -8.95
CA VAL A 141 12.29 -4.79 -8.00
C VAL A 141 10.98 -5.03 -7.28
N GLY A 142 10.61 -6.28 -7.11
CA GLY A 142 9.37 -6.62 -6.43
C GLY A 142 9.18 -8.12 -6.28
N ASP A 143 8.18 -8.48 -5.51
CA ASP A 143 7.81 -9.85 -5.22
C ASP A 143 6.29 -10.00 -5.34
N ASP A 144 5.83 -10.63 -6.42
CA ASP A 144 4.41 -10.85 -6.69
C ASP A 144 3.70 -11.62 -5.57
N ASP A 145 4.43 -12.47 -4.83
CA ASP A 145 3.92 -13.21 -3.67
C ASP A 145 3.66 -12.29 -2.45
N GLN A 146 4.26 -11.10 -2.42
CA GLN A 146 4.08 -10.10 -1.35
C GLN A 146 3.06 -9.01 -1.69
N SER A 147 2.34 -9.11 -2.82
CA SER A 147 1.31 -8.14 -3.21
C SER A 147 0.07 -8.26 -2.31
N ILE A 148 0.08 -7.58 -1.17
CA ILE A 148 -0.99 -7.59 -0.16
C ILE A 148 -1.77 -6.28 -0.06
N TYR A 149 -1.43 -5.25 -0.87
CA TYR A 149 -2.03 -3.92 -0.82
C TYR A 149 -3.12 -3.68 -1.88
N LYS A 150 -3.73 -4.74 -2.42
CA LYS A 150 -4.86 -4.61 -3.36
C LYS A 150 -6.00 -3.74 -2.81
N PHE A 151 -6.26 -3.81 -1.51
CA PHE A 151 -7.28 -2.98 -0.84
C PHE A 151 -6.92 -1.48 -0.79
N ARG A 152 -5.67 -1.12 -1.12
CA ARG A 152 -5.17 0.26 -1.28
C ARG A 152 -4.93 0.63 -2.74
N GLY A 153 -5.53 -0.07 -3.69
CA GLY A 153 -5.42 0.23 -5.11
C GLY A 153 -4.23 -0.42 -5.83
N ALA A 154 -3.37 -1.19 -5.13
CA ALA A 154 -2.27 -1.90 -5.79
C ALA A 154 -2.79 -2.86 -6.89
N ASN A 155 -2.12 -2.86 -8.03
CA ASN A 155 -2.47 -3.66 -9.17
C ASN A 155 -1.34 -4.65 -9.51
N ILE A 156 -1.49 -5.89 -9.06
CA ILE A 156 -0.50 -6.95 -9.29
C ILE A 156 -0.17 -7.16 -10.78
N LYS A 157 -1.07 -6.81 -11.68
CA LYS A 157 -0.80 -6.90 -13.12
C LYS A 157 0.39 -6.06 -13.56
N ASN A 158 0.67 -4.96 -12.87
CA ASN A 158 1.81 -4.11 -13.19
C ASN A 158 3.13 -4.89 -13.19
N ILE A 159 3.33 -5.80 -12.23
CA ILE A 159 4.54 -6.63 -12.15
C ILE A 159 4.41 -7.90 -13.00
N LEU A 160 3.23 -8.51 -13.07
CA LEU A 160 3.04 -9.73 -13.85
C LEU A 160 3.17 -9.49 -15.35
N ASP A 161 2.62 -8.38 -15.83
CA ASP A 161 2.56 -8.01 -17.24
C ASP A 161 3.72 -7.10 -17.66
N PHE A 162 4.70 -6.84 -16.79
CA PHE A 162 5.80 -5.92 -17.04
C PHE A 162 6.58 -6.24 -18.33
N GLU A 163 6.85 -7.53 -18.57
CA GLU A 163 7.56 -8.02 -19.75
C GLU A 163 6.77 -7.79 -21.04
N HIS A 164 5.44 -7.70 -20.98
CA HIS A 164 4.60 -7.37 -22.13
C HIS A 164 4.60 -5.88 -22.45
N VAL A 165 4.76 -5.03 -21.43
CA VAL A 165 4.85 -3.57 -21.62
C VAL A 165 6.24 -3.14 -22.07
N PHE A 166 7.27 -3.81 -21.55
CA PHE A 166 8.68 -3.55 -21.84
C PHE A 166 9.32 -4.78 -22.50
N GLU A 167 9.19 -4.92 -23.82
CA GLU A 167 9.58 -6.12 -24.59
C GLU A 167 11.04 -6.56 -24.41
N ASP A 168 11.97 -5.60 -24.18
CA ASP A 168 13.40 -5.89 -23.99
C ASP A 168 13.77 -6.20 -22.52
N THR A 169 12.81 -6.58 -21.69
CA THR A 169 13.03 -6.81 -20.26
C THR A 169 13.90 -8.02 -20.00
N LYS A 170 14.96 -7.81 -19.19
CA LYS A 170 15.74 -8.91 -18.62
C LYS A 170 15.24 -9.21 -17.22
N VAL A 171 14.61 -10.36 -17.03
CA VAL A 171 14.15 -10.84 -15.73
C VAL A 171 15.27 -11.57 -15.00
N ILE A 172 15.51 -11.19 -13.76
CA ILE A 172 16.48 -11.83 -12.85
C ILE A 172 15.71 -12.27 -11.62
N LYS A 173 15.69 -13.59 -11.34
CA LYS A 173 15.06 -14.15 -10.14
C LYS A 173 16.08 -14.21 -9.00
N LEU A 174 15.73 -13.60 -7.87
CA LEU A 174 16.53 -13.64 -6.65
C LEU A 174 15.95 -14.72 -5.73
N GLU A 175 16.36 -15.96 -5.92
CA GLU A 175 15.79 -17.13 -5.22
C GLU A 175 16.57 -17.49 -3.94
N GLN A 176 17.82 -17.07 -3.83
CA GLN A 176 18.61 -17.27 -2.62
C GLN A 176 18.18 -16.31 -1.52
N ASN A 177 17.78 -16.86 -0.38
CA ASN A 177 17.41 -16.11 0.81
C ASN A 177 18.55 -16.16 1.84
N TYR A 178 18.97 -15.00 2.31
CA TYR A 178 20.07 -14.85 3.27
C TYR A 178 19.57 -14.52 4.70
N ARG A 179 18.25 -14.33 4.87
CA ARG A 179 17.64 -13.90 6.13
C ARG A 179 17.22 -15.06 7.00
N SER A 180 16.54 -16.05 6.40
CA SER A 180 15.79 -17.07 7.12
C SER A 180 16.49 -18.42 7.11
N THR A 181 16.18 -19.24 8.11
CA THR A 181 16.59 -20.64 8.18
C THR A 181 15.75 -21.54 7.28
N GLY A 182 16.21 -22.75 7.01
CA GLY A 182 15.57 -23.70 6.12
C GLY A 182 14.13 -24.03 6.51
N ASN A 183 13.84 -24.26 7.78
CA ASN A 183 12.49 -24.57 8.28
C ASN A 183 11.49 -23.44 8.02
N ILE A 184 11.92 -22.18 8.18
CA ILE A 184 11.07 -21.02 7.89
C ILE A 184 10.76 -20.94 6.39
N LEU A 185 11.77 -21.10 5.52
CA LEU A 185 11.56 -21.07 4.07
C LEU A 185 10.71 -22.21 3.55
N ASN A 186 10.89 -23.41 4.09
CA ASN A 186 10.07 -24.57 3.72
C ASN A 186 8.59 -24.32 4.03
N ALA A 187 8.30 -23.74 5.19
CA ALA A 187 6.93 -23.37 5.56
C ALA A 187 6.38 -22.26 4.68
N ALA A 188 7.17 -21.20 4.41
CA ALA A 188 6.77 -20.11 3.53
C ALA A 188 6.48 -20.62 2.10
N ASN A 189 7.38 -21.44 1.53
CA ASN A 189 7.18 -22.06 0.23
C ASN A 189 5.93 -22.95 0.19
N ALA A 190 5.62 -23.67 1.28
CA ALA A 190 4.42 -24.50 1.36
C ALA A 190 3.13 -23.65 1.36
N VAL A 191 3.12 -22.55 2.09
CA VAL A 191 1.98 -21.63 2.14
C VAL A 191 1.75 -20.97 0.79
N ILE A 192 2.81 -20.45 0.17
CA ILE A 192 2.70 -19.65 -1.05
C ILE A 192 2.30 -20.48 -2.28
N ARG A 193 2.53 -21.78 -2.29
CA ARG A 193 2.08 -22.71 -3.35
C ARG A 193 0.57 -22.71 -3.54
N ASN A 194 -0.21 -22.26 -2.54
CA ASN A 194 -1.66 -22.16 -2.65
C ASN A 194 -2.10 -20.95 -3.51
N ASN A 195 -1.21 -19.98 -3.78
CA ASN A 195 -1.52 -18.83 -4.60
C ASN A 195 -1.49 -19.22 -6.09
N GLN A 196 -2.53 -18.77 -6.82
CA GLN A 196 -2.63 -18.95 -8.27
C GLN A 196 -2.18 -17.70 -9.01
N GLY A 197 -1.66 -17.87 -10.25
CA GLY A 197 -1.29 -16.76 -11.12
C GLY A 197 0.00 -16.03 -10.73
N ARG A 198 0.87 -16.71 -9.99
CA ARG A 198 2.20 -16.20 -9.58
C ARG A 198 3.28 -16.59 -10.60
N LYS A 199 4.40 -15.85 -10.59
CA LYS A 199 5.61 -16.27 -11.30
C LYS A 199 6.29 -17.38 -10.48
N ASP A 200 6.57 -18.54 -11.10
CA ASP A 200 7.21 -19.65 -10.41
C ASP A 200 8.60 -19.28 -9.89
N LYS A 201 8.76 -19.37 -8.59
CA LYS A 201 10.03 -19.26 -7.88
C LYS A 201 9.99 -20.11 -6.63
N THR A 202 11.16 -20.57 -6.19
CA THR A 202 11.32 -21.33 -4.95
C THR A 202 12.49 -20.74 -4.18
N LEU A 203 12.20 -20.16 -3.04
CA LEU A 203 13.24 -19.62 -2.17
C LEU A 203 14.05 -20.76 -1.54
N TRP A 204 15.35 -20.61 -1.54
CA TRP A 204 16.30 -21.52 -0.92
C TRP A 204 17.34 -20.77 -0.11
N THR A 205 18.03 -21.44 0.84
CA THR A 205 19.06 -20.82 1.68
C THR A 205 20.20 -21.79 1.94
N GLU A 206 21.38 -21.25 2.18
CA GLU A 206 22.54 -21.96 2.72
C GLU A 206 22.60 -21.91 4.25
N ASN A 207 21.68 -21.19 4.89
CA ASN A 207 21.57 -21.16 6.34
C ASN A 207 21.13 -22.54 6.84
N GLU A 208 21.47 -22.86 8.08
CA GLU A 208 21.03 -24.07 8.78
C GLU A 208 19.50 -24.18 8.78
N ASP A 209 18.97 -25.37 9.03
CA ASP A 209 17.53 -25.61 9.12
C ASP A 209 16.86 -24.79 10.24
N GLY A 210 17.57 -24.55 11.32
CA GLY A 210 17.08 -23.77 12.47
C GLY A 210 16.02 -24.50 13.28
N ASP A 211 15.41 -23.77 14.20
CA ASP A 211 14.35 -24.29 15.05
C ASP A 211 13.07 -24.63 14.25
N MET A 212 12.35 -25.65 14.73
CA MET A 212 11.04 -26.00 14.17
C MET A 212 10.00 -24.94 14.50
N ILE A 213 9.11 -24.68 13.55
CA ILE A 213 7.96 -23.78 13.75
C ILE A 213 6.99 -24.45 14.74
N GLN A 214 6.58 -23.71 15.77
CA GLN A 214 5.63 -24.18 16.76
C GLN A 214 4.26 -23.55 16.52
N LEU A 215 3.22 -24.37 16.45
CA LEU A 215 1.83 -23.95 16.44
C LEU A 215 1.23 -24.20 17.82
N ARG A 216 0.60 -23.18 18.39
CA ARG A 216 -0.14 -23.27 19.65
C ARG A 216 -1.51 -22.65 19.50
N GLN A 217 -2.48 -23.22 20.21
CA GLN A 217 -3.83 -22.69 20.30
C GLN A 217 -4.15 -22.37 21.75
N PHE A 218 -4.82 -21.26 21.99
CA PHE A 218 -5.21 -20.77 23.30
C PHE A 218 -6.71 -20.56 23.35
N ASP A 219 -7.30 -20.67 24.53
CA ASP A 219 -8.75 -20.46 24.76
C ASP A 219 -9.10 -18.97 24.77
N SER A 220 -8.15 -18.12 25.12
CA SER A 220 -8.34 -16.67 25.14
C SER A 220 -7.11 -15.91 24.65
N ALA A 221 -7.32 -14.66 24.21
CA ALA A 221 -6.25 -13.77 23.83
C ALA A 221 -5.35 -13.37 25.05
N TYR A 222 -5.87 -13.45 26.27
CA TYR A 222 -5.10 -13.21 27.47
C TYR A 222 -4.11 -14.37 27.73
N ASP A 223 -4.54 -15.62 27.57
CA ASP A 223 -3.68 -16.79 27.72
C ASP A 223 -2.57 -16.81 26.66
N GLU A 224 -2.92 -16.41 25.43
CA GLU A 224 -1.95 -16.22 24.33
C GLU A 224 -0.87 -15.21 24.72
N ALA A 225 -1.29 -14.02 25.16
CA ALA A 225 -0.37 -12.95 25.54
C ALA A 225 0.49 -13.34 26.76
N ASP A 226 -0.12 -14.00 27.73
CA ASP A 226 0.57 -14.50 28.94
C ASP A 226 1.69 -15.48 28.58
N TYR A 227 1.34 -16.44 27.74
CA TYR A 227 2.31 -17.43 27.26
C TYR A 227 3.47 -16.78 26.50
N ILE A 228 3.16 -15.92 25.52
CA ILE A 228 4.19 -15.28 24.67
C ILE A 228 5.10 -14.38 25.47
N VAL A 229 4.56 -13.55 26.37
CA VAL A 229 5.38 -12.65 27.20
C VAL A 229 6.24 -13.44 28.20
N SER A 230 5.72 -14.55 28.76
CA SER A 230 6.47 -15.42 29.64
C SER A 230 7.60 -16.13 28.89
N ASP A 231 7.35 -16.67 27.70
CA ASP A 231 8.36 -17.34 26.86
C ASP A 231 9.50 -16.38 26.47
N ILE A 232 9.16 -15.12 26.13
CA ILE A 232 10.16 -14.07 25.85
C ILE A 232 11.04 -13.84 27.10
N LYS A 233 10.43 -13.64 28.28
CA LYS A 233 11.17 -13.44 29.54
C LYS A 233 12.09 -14.60 29.86
N ASP A 234 11.63 -15.82 29.73
CA ASP A 234 12.40 -17.01 30.04
C ASP A 234 13.63 -17.14 29.11
N LYS A 235 13.46 -16.84 27.82
CA LYS A 235 14.57 -16.84 26.87
C LYS A 235 15.59 -15.73 27.14
N VAL A 236 15.12 -14.54 27.53
CA VAL A 236 16.02 -13.44 27.91
C VAL A 236 16.73 -13.72 29.24
N ASN A 237 16.02 -14.18 30.26
CA ASN A 237 16.59 -14.51 31.56
C ASN A 237 17.61 -15.65 31.47
N SER A 238 17.45 -16.59 30.56
CA SER A 238 18.42 -17.66 30.31
C SER A 238 19.65 -17.22 29.50
N GLY A 239 19.72 -15.94 29.09
CA GLY A 239 20.81 -15.38 28.28
C GLY A 239 20.84 -15.86 26.82
N LYS A 240 19.81 -16.54 26.35
CA LYS A 240 19.74 -17.05 24.97
C LYS A 240 19.44 -15.97 23.95
N ARG A 241 18.69 -14.93 24.33
CA ARG A 241 18.22 -13.84 23.48
C ARG A 241 18.19 -12.53 24.26
N GLU A 242 18.13 -11.41 23.52
CA GLU A 242 17.82 -10.09 24.06
C GLU A 242 16.40 -9.69 23.67
N TYR A 243 15.78 -8.74 24.36
CA TYR A 243 14.43 -8.27 24.01
C TYR A 243 14.29 -7.76 22.57
N LYS A 244 15.34 -7.18 22.01
CA LYS A 244 15.39 -6.72 20.61
C LYS A 244 15.30 -7.83 19.56
N ASP A 245 15.53 -9.09 19.96
CA ASP A 245 15.53 -10.24 19.06
C ASP A 245 14.12 -10.81 18.83
N PHE A 246 13.11 -10.23 19.45
CA PHE A 246 11.73 -10.68 19.35
C PHE A 246 10.86 -9.67 18.60
N ALA A 247 9.92 -10.19 17.81
CA ALA A 247 8.84 -9.43 17.20
C ALA A 247 7.52 -10.18 17.35
N ILE A 248 6.45 -9.47 17.71
CA ILE A 248 5.09 -10.00 17.73
C ILE A 248 4.33 -9.37 16.56
N LEU A 249 3.86 -10.21 15.64
CA LEU A 249 3.08 -9.80 14.49
C LEU A 249 1.61 -10.13 14.72
N TYR A 250 0.72 -9.19 14.42
CA TYR A 250 -0.72 -9.36 14.58
C TYR A 250 -1.50 -8.76 13.39
N ARG A 251 -2.71 -9.22 13.17
CA ARG A 251 -3.52 -8.82 12.02
C ARG A 251 -4.14 -7.43 12.16
N THR A 252 -4.56 -7.05 13.37
CA THR A 252 -5.27 -5.79 13.62
C THR A 252 -4.66 -5.06 14.82
N ASN A 253 -4.67 -3.72 14.77
CA ASN A 253 -4.13 -2.90 15.86
C ASN A 253 -4.84 -3.14 17.21
N ALA A 254 -6.09 -3.61 17.20
CA ALA A 254 -6.80 -3.94 18.43
C ALA A 254 -6.16 -5.09 19.22
N GLN A 255 -5.45 -5.99 18.53
CA GLN A 255 -4.76 -7.12 19.17
C GLN A 255 -3.52 -6.68 19.95
N SER A 256 -2.87 -5.55 19.59
CA SER A 256 -1.67 -5.08 20.30
C SER A 256 -1.93 -4.78 21.76
N ARG A 257 -3.13 -4.25 22.07
CA ARG A 257 -3.46 -3.75 23.40
C ARG A 257 -3.27 -4.80 24.51
N ILE A 258 -3.68 -6.04 24.26
CA ILE A 258 -3.55 -7.13 25.23
C ILE A 258 -2.08 -7.45 25.49
N PHE A 259 -1.26 -7.49 24.43
CA PHE A 259 0.19 -7.67 24.54
C PHE A 259 0.86 -6.51 25.29
N GLU A 260 0.46 -5.27 25.00
CA GLU A 260 0.98 -4.08 25.69
C GLU A 260 0.68 -4.13 27.20
N GLU A 261 -0.59 -4.39 27.56
CA GLU A 261 -1.01 -4.52 28.96
C GLU A 261 -0.17 -5.61 29.66
N LYS A 262 0.04 -6.75 29.03
CA LYS A 262 0.80 -7.85 29.59
C LYS A 262 2.29 -7.56 29.72
N MET A 263 2.90 -6.89 28.73
CA MET A 263 4.29 -6.47 28.76
C MET A 263 4.55 -5.45 29.87
N VAL A 264 3.64 -4.48 30.05
CA VAL A 264 3.71 -3.51 31.15
C VAL A 264 3.68 -4.21 32.51
N VAL A 265 2.67 -5.08 32.75
CA VAL A 265 2.54 -5.83 33.99
C VAL A 265 3.74 -6.72 34.26
N SER A 266 4.33 -7.30 33.21
CA SER A 266 5.49 -8.20 33.32
C SER A 266 6.84 -7.46 33.31
N ASN A 267 6.82 -6.13 33.22
CA ASN A 267 8.01 -5.27 33.13
C ASN A 267 8.95 -5.66 31.95
N VAL A 268 8.35 -5.94 30.78
CA VAL A 268 9.04 -6.23 29.53
C VAL A 268 9.08 -4.98 28.67
N PRO A 269 10.25 -4.48 28.24
CA PRO A 269 10.34 -3.34 27.37
C PRO A 269 9.82 -3.68 25.96
N TYR A 270 9.02 -2.80 25.36
CA TYR A 270 8.50 -2.99 24.01
C TYR A 270 8.42 -1.67 23.24
N LYS A 271 8.32 -1.80 21.92
CA LYS A 271 8.06 -0.69 21.00
C LYS A 271 6.97 -1.10 20.02
N ILE A 272 5.93 -0.28 19.88
CA ILE A 272 4.93 -0.50 18.85
C ILE A 272 5.47 0.09 17.56
N CYS A 273 5.60 -0.76 16.53
CA CYS A 273 5.84 -0.33 15.17
C CYS A 273 4.50 -0.37 14.44
N LEU A 274 3.92 0.79 14.20
CA LEU A 274 2.83 0.89 13.25
C LEU A 274 3.46 0.67 11.87
N LEU A 275 3.23 -0.49 11.27
CA LEU A 275 3.51 -0.69 9.85
C LEU A 275 2.65 0.34 9.11
N TYR A 276 3.25 1.47 8.82
CA TYR A 276 2.76 2.59 8.02
C TYR A 276 1.26 2.65 7.78
N THR A 277 0.59 3.36 8.63
CA THR A 277 -0.69 3.96 8.31
C THR A 277 -0.46 5.46 8.23
N SER A 278 -0.07 5.92 7.11
CA SER A 278 0.15 7.26 6.60
C SER A 278 1.61 7.69 6.51
N PRO A 279 2.02 8.27 5.41
CA PRO A 279 3.14 9.19 5.39
C PRO A 279 2.72 10.39 6.26
N SER A 280 3.53 10.66 7.26
CA SER A 280 3.51 11.92 7.99
C SER A 280 3.83 13.08 7.06
#